data_7a1c9c7e0c2ddc7559f2aa72db99f58f
#
_entry.id   7a1c9c7e0c2ddc7559f2aa72db99f58f
#
_cell.length_a   1.000
_cell.length_b   1.000
_cell.length_c   1.000
_cell.angle_alpha   90.00
_cell.angle_beta   90.00
_cell.angle_gamma   90.00
#
_symmetry.space_group_name_H-M   'P 1'
#
loop_
_entity.id
_entity.type
_entity.pdbx_description
1 polymer ?
#
loop_
_entity_poly.entity_id
_entity_poly.type
_entity_poly.pdbx_seq_one_letter_code
_entity_poly.pdbx_strand_id
1 'polypeptide(L)'
;MEKTDAGTPVGVDDPYAHVDRCDHLTSEGKCRFAVEQGDRDPEFATRLHEREYQCPVAGDPTEEGPTGPWEWQDCPHFRCRQHDRECVRCGLTEERMAHDDGRPLLEEHHLSYAEGSEAGTGQAAHEITIYLCRWCHAKVHGSWARIDDDVNPDPEAIAERERRRGRQQEELGFESAADRYDEEE
;
A
#
# COMPACT_ATOMS: atom_id res chain seq x y z
N MET A 1 -2.84 -10.06 16.05
CA MET A 1 -3.03 -9.83 14.60
C MET A 1 -2.97 -11.20 13.96
N GLU A 2 -4.10 -11.74 13.49
CA GLU A 2 -4.10 -13.01 12.77
C GLU A 2 -3.43 -12.77 11.42
N LYS A 3 -2.37 -13.50 11.17
CA LYS A 3 -1.75 -13.60 9.86
C LYS A 3 -2.29 -14.83 9.18
N THR A 4 -2.45 -14.79 7.86
CA THR A 4 -2.66 -16.01 7.08
C THR A 4 -1.46 -16.94 7.23
N ASP A 5 -1.60 -18.21 6.94
CA ASP A 5 -0.49 -19.18 6.97
C ASP A 5 0.68 -18.78 6.05
N ALA A 6 0.43 -17.92 5.06
CA ALA A 6 1.41 -17.32 4.17
C ALA A 6 2.03 -16.01 4.70
N GLY A 7 1.67 -15.57 5.92
CA GLY A 7 2.20 -14.34 6.52
C GLY A 7 1.57 -13.04 6.00
N THR A 8 0.59 -13.13 5.10
CA THR A 8 -0.12 -11.96 4.58
C THR A 8 -1.01 -11.34 5.66
N PRO A 9 -1.13 -9.99 5.72
CA PRO A 9 -2.03 -9.34 6.64
C PRO A 9 -3.48 -9.69 6.33
N VAL A 10 -4.26 -9.68 7.38
CA VAL A 10 -5.69 -9.93 7.40
C VAL A 10 -6.43 -9.01 6.42
N GLY A 11 -7.38 -9.56 5.69
CA GLY A 11 -8.35 -8.76 4.94
C GLY A 11 -8.43 -9.04 3.44
N VAL A 12 -7.52 -9.82 2.86
CA VAL A 12 -7.57 -10.24 1.45
C VAL A 12 -7.24 -11.73 1.31
N ASP A 13 -7.77 -12.36 0.25
CA ASP A 13 -7.39 -13.72 -0.13
C ASP A 13 -6.18 -13.70 -1.04
N ASP A 14 -6.15 -12.77 -1.98
CA ASP A 14 -5.06 -12.59 -2.93
C ASP A 14 -4.60 -11.12 -2.92
N PRO A 15 -3.38 -10.81 -2.42
CA PRO A 15 -2.87 -9.45 -2.45
C PRO A 15 -2.63 -8.91 -3.86
N TYR A 16 -2.43 -9.77 -4.87
CA TYR A 16 -2.20 -9.34 -6.24
C TYR A 16 -3.48 -8.87 -6.95
N ALA A 17 -4.66 -9.23 -6.44
CA ALA A 17 -5.94 -8.72 -6.94
C ALA A 17 -6.09 -7.19 -6.77
N HIS A 18 -5.28 -6.59 -5.90
CA HIS A 18 -5.26 -5.14 -5.63
C HIS A 18 -4.06 -4.43 -6.27
N VAL A 19 -3.44 -5.06 -7.27
CA VAL A 19 -2.25 -4.54 -7.94
C VAL A 19 -2.60 -4.03 -9.33
N ASP A 20 -2.40 -2.74 -9.56
CA ASP A 20 -2.54 -2.14 -10.89
C ASP A 20 -1.20 -2.02 -11.61
N ARG A 21 -0.12 -1.77 -10.86
CA ARG A 21 1.16 -1.43 -11.45
C ARG A 21 2.33 -1.71 -10.50
N CYS A 22 3.47 -2.10 -11.07
CA CYS A 22 4.75 -2.18 -10.34
C CYS A 22 5.39 -0.79 -10.18
N ASP A 23 5.94 -0.49 -9.00
CA ASP A 23 6.69 0.77 -8.72
C ASP A 23 7.91 0.96 -9.63
N HIS A 24 8.46 -0.14 -10.15
CA HIS A 24 9.61 -0.12 -11.07
C HIS A 24 9.22 0.01 -12.54
N LEU A 25 7.93 0.03 -12.86
CA LEU A 25 7.48 0.16 -14.25
C LEU A 25 7.52 1.61 -14.71
N THR A 26 8.24 1.87 -15.80
CA THR A 26 8.27 3.20 -16.45
C THR A 26 7.03 3.39 -17.34
N SER A 27 6.80 4.64 -17.80
CA SER A 27 5.74 4.96 -18.77
C SER A 27 5.96 4.30 -20.14
N GLU A 28 7.18 3.86 -20.43
CA GLU A 28 7.55 3.16 -21.67
C GLU A 28 7.44 1.63 -21.53
N GLY A 29 6.91 1.11 -20.43
CA GLY A 29 6.81 -0.32 -20.18
C GLY A 29 8.13 -0.99 -19.77
N LYS A 30 9.18 -0.22 -19.42
CA LYS A 30 10.49 -0.74 -19.04
C LYS A 30 10.64 -0.91 -17.53
N CYS A 31 11.51 -1.83 -17.12
CA CYS A 31 11.82 -2.11 -15.73
C CYS A 31 12.95 -1.19 -15.22
N ARG A 32 12.62 -0.23 -14.38
CA ARG A 32 13.60 0.67 -13.74
C ARG A 32 14.58 -0.08 -12.84
N PHE A 33 14.13 -1.11 -12.11
CA PHE A 33 15.03 -1.90 -11.27
C PHE A 33 16.19 -2.50 -12.08
N ALA A 34 15.90 -3.12 -13.24
CA ALA A 34 16.93 -3.72 -14.06
C ALA A 34 17.90 -2.69 -14.66
N VAL A 35 17.44 -1.45 -14.90
CA VAL A 35 18.28 -0.36 -15.42
C VAL A 35 19.15 0.27 -14.33
N GLU A 36 18.54 0.59 -13.17
CA GLU A 36 19.20 1.41 -12.14
C GLU A 36 19.84 0.57 -11.01
N GLN A 37 19.36 -0.66 -10.80
CA GLN A 37 19.79 -1.54 -9.71
C GLN A 37 20.22 -2.93 -10.22
N GLY A 38 20.59 -3.04 -11.48
CA GLY A 38 20.99 -4.30 -12.10
C GLY A 38 22.21 -4.99 -11.47
N ASP A 39 23.03 -4.25 -10.72
CA ASP A 39 24.12 -4.78 -9.92
C ASP A 39 23.66 -5.66 -8.75
N ARG A 40 22.42 -5.48 -8.27
CA ARG A 40 21.83 -6.31 -7.20
C ARG A 40 21.38 -7.67 -7.71
N ASP A 41 20.99 -7.77 -8.97
CA ASP A 41 20.64 -9.01 -9.66
C ASP A 41 21.10 -8.96 -11.11
N PRO A 42 22.41 -9.23 -11.36
CA PRO A 42 22.99 -9.16 -12.70
C PRO A 42 22.38 -10.15 -13.69
N GLU A 43 21.90 -11.29 -13.22
CA GLU A 43 21.26 -12.30 -14.09
C GLU A 43 19.91 -11.80 -14.60
N PHE A 44 19.09 -11.26 -13.73
CA PHE A 44 17.82 -10.65 -14.10
C PHE A 44 18.02 -9.45 -15.02
N ALA A 45 18.95 -8.56 -14.70
CA ALA A 45 19.27 -7.39 -15.52
C ALA A 45 19.76 -7.77 -16.92
N THR A 46 20.61 -8.79 -17.04
CA THR A 46 21.09 -9.30 -18.33
C THR A 46 19.96 -9.86 -19.18
N ARG A 47 19.04 -10.66 -18.60
CA ARG A 47 17.87 -11.16 -19.31
C ARG A 47 16.98 -10.04 -19.84
N LEU A 48 16.79 -8.98 -19.04
CA LEU A 48 15.99 -7.84 -19.47
C LEU A 48 16.70 -6.96 -20.48
N HIS A 49 18.02 -6.84 -20.41
CA HIS A 49 18.82 -6.12 -21.40
C HIS A 49 18.64 -6.70 -22.82
N GLU A 50 18.60 -8.03 -22.97
CA GLU A 50 18.33 -8.71 -24.25
C GLU A 50 16.96 -8.35 -24.86
N ARG A 51 16.04 -7.81 -24.03
CA ARG A 51 14.69 -7.38 -24.40
C ARG A 51 14.51 -5.86 -24.25
N GLU A 52 15.59 -5.10 -24.36
CA GLU A 52 15.60 -3.63 -24.21
C GLU A 52 14.98 -3.15 -22.86
N TYR A 53 15.12 -3.96 -21.83
CA TYR A 53 14.56 -3.74 -20.48
C TYR A 53 13.03 -3.75 -20.42
N GLN A 54 12.34 -4.27 -21.44
CA GLN A 54 10.89 -4.41 -21.42
C GLN A 54 10.43 -5.28 -20.25
N CYS A 55 9.43 -4.79 -19.50
CA CYS A 55 8.88 -5.51 -18.37
C CYS A 55 8.20 -6.81 -18.82
N PRO A 56 8.58 -7.97 -18.27
CA PRO A 56 8.00 -9.24 -18.69
C PRO A 56 6.55 -9.44 -18.22
N VAL A 57 6.08 -8.62 -17.30
CA VAL A 57 4.67 -8.66 -16.83
C VAL A 57 3.83 -7.65 -17.58
N ALA A 58 4.24 -6.38 -17.63
CA ALA A 58 3.46 -5.34 -18.29
C ALA A 58 3.30 -5.57 -19.80
N GLY A 59 4.34 -6.09 -20.47
CA GLY A 59 4.27 -6.31 -21.91
C GLY A 59 4.19 -5.01 -22.70
N ASP A 60 3.21 -4.89 -23.60
CA ASP A 60 3.03 -3.70 -24.43
C ASP A 60 2.37 -2.56 -23.62
N PRO A 61 3.03 -1.39 -23.50
CA PRO A 61 2.51 -0.27 -22.73
C PRO A 61 1.29 0.43 -23.37
N THR A 62 0.93 0.06 -24.59
CA THR A 62 -0.24 0.61 -25.30
C THR A 62 -1.52 -0.18 -25.04
N GLU A 63 -1.41 -1.35 -24.42
CA GLU A 63 -2.54 -2.21 -24.05
C GLU A 63 -2.96 -1.94 -22.60
N GLU A 64 -4.24 -2.14 -22.31
CA GLU A 64 -4.76 -2.05 -20.94
C GLU A 64 -4.40 -3.30 -20.14
N GLY A 65 -3.75 -3.11 -19.01
CA GLY A 65 -3.35 -4.18 -18.10
C GLY A 65 -2.06 -4.89 -18.48
N PRO A 66 -1.66 -5.91 -17.71
CA PRO A 66 -0.47 -6.70 -17.98
C PRO A 66 -0.70 -7.67 -19.15
N THR A 67 0.12 -7.55 -20.19
CA THR A 67 0.04 -8.38 -21.43
C THR A 67 1.29 -9.23 -21.63
N GLY A 68 2.24 -9.16 -20.69
CA GLY A 68 3.45 -9.96 -20.74
C GLY A 68 3.23 -11.44 -20.41
N PRO A 69 4.26 -12.28 -20.65
CA PRO A 69 4.17 -13.72 -20.38
C PRO A 69 4.29 -14.09 -18.89
N TRP A 70 4.58 -13.15 -18.01
CA TRP A 70 4.68 -13.34 -16.58
C TRP A 70 3.53 -12.69 -15.84
N GLU A 71 3.21 -13.23 -14.67
CA GLU A 71 2.33 -12.60 -13.69
C GLU A 71 3.15 -11.78 -12.70
N TRP A 72 2.49 -10.91 -11.92
CA TRP A 72 3.19 -10.09 -10.93
C TRP A 72 3.95 -10.93 -9.90
N GLN A 73 3.37 -12.06 -9.51
CA GLN A 73 3.97 -13.01 -8.57
C GLN A 73 5.23 -13.71 -9.09
N ASP A 74 5.44 -13.75 -10.42
CA ASP A 74 6.61 -14.38 -11.04
C ASP A 74 7.84 -13.45 -11.08
N CYS A 75 7.64 -12.15 -10.91
CA CYS A 75 8.72 -11.17 -10.98
C CYS A 75 9.48 -11.11 -9.64
N PRO A 76 10.79 -11.45 -9.58
CA PRO A 76 11.53 -11.48 -8.31
C PRO A 76 11.69 -10.10 -7.64
N HIS A 77 11.47 -9.01 -8.38
CA HIS A 77 11.64 -7.63 -7.91
C HIS A 77 10.35 -6.82 -7.96
N PHE A 78 9.22 -7.51 -7.97
CA PHE A 78 7.93 -6.85 -7.96
C PHE A 78 7.73 -6.08 -6.65
N ARG A 79 7.22 -4.86 -6.77
CA ARG A 79 6.80 -4.01 -5.68
C ARG A 79 5.64 -3.14 -6.13
N CYS A 80 4.62 -3.04 -5.31
CA CYS A 80 3.48 -2.18 -5.59
C CYS A 80 3.08 -1.39 -4.36
N ARG A 81 3.09 -0.06 -4.49
CA ARG A 81 2.43 0.85 -3.56
C ARG A 81 1.34 1.57 -4.31
N GLN A 82 0.16 1.56 -3.76
CA GLN A 82 -0.94 2.32 -4.34
C GLN A 82 -0.55 3.81 -4.44
N HIS A 83 -0.76 4.40 -5.60
CA HIS A 83 -0.43 5.81 -5.84
C HIS A 83 -1.64 6.73 -5.67
N ASP A 84 -2.84 6.21 -5.89
CA ASP A 84 -4.08 6.94 -5.68
C ASP A 84 -4.32 7.14 -4.19
N ARG A 85 -4.53 8.40 -3.80
CA ARG A 85 -4.77 8.75 -2.41
C ARG A 85 -6.25 8.59 -2.07
N GLU A 86 -6.68 7.36 -2.18
CA GLU A 86 -8.05 6.93 -1.97
C GLU A 86 -8.08 5.65 -1.14
N CYS A 87 -9.06 5.54 -0.25
CA CYS A 87 -9.28 4.31 0.51
C CYS A 87 -9.83 3.22 -0.40
N VAL A 88 -9.07 2.15 -0.64
CA VAL A 88 -9.47 1.03 -1.51
C VAL A 88 -10.81 0.44 -1.10
N ARG A 89 -11.11 0.42 0.22
CA ARG A 89 -12.33 -0.21 0.73
C ARG A 89 -13.58 0.67 0.60
N CYS A 90 -13.49 2.00 0.79
CA CYS A 90 -14.67 2.86 0.86
C CYS A 90 -14.66 4.05 -0.10
N GLY A 91 -13.63 4.19 -0.92
CA GLY A 91 -13.53 5.27 -1.89
C GLY A 91 -13.28 6.66 -1.28
N LEU A 92 -12.95 6.75 0.02
CA LEU A 92 -12.68 8.04 0.64
C LEU A 92 -11.35 8.60 0.16
N THR A 93 -11.38 9.76 -0.49
CA THR A 93 -10.18 10.49 -0.94
C THR A 93 -9.62 11.36 0.18
N GLU A 94 -8.29 11.51 0.22
CA GLU A 94 -7.63 12.42 1.15
C GLU A 94 -7.61 13.84 0.58
N GLU A 95 -8.33 14.75 1.22
CA GLU A 95 -8.18 16.18 0.96
C GLU A 95 -6.97 16.69 1.76
N ARG A 96 -5.88 17.00 1.04
CA ARG A 96 -4.72 17.67 1.65
C ARG A 96 -4.93 19.19 1.62
N MET A 97 -5.09 19.77 2.78
CA MET A 97 -4.95 21.21 2.96
C MET A 97 -3.45 21.51 3.11
N ALA A 98 -2.94 22.48 2.37
CA ALA A 98 -1.50 22.80 2.31
C ALA A 98 -0.88 23.24 3.66
N HIS A 99 -1.68 23.46 4.69
CA HIS A 99 -1.30 23.95 6.00
C HIS A 99 -1.98 23.17 7.14
N ASP A 100 -2.45 21.95 6.87
CA ASP A 100 -3.07 21.12 7.89
C ASP A 100 -1.99 20.16 8.44
N ASP A 101 -1.55 20.41 9.68
CA ASP A 101 -0.64 19.53 10.44
C ASP A 101 -1.39 18.35 11.07
N GLY A 102 -2.68 18.19 10.74
CA GLY A 102 -3.52 17.11 11.25
C GLY A 102 -3.02 15.72 10.83
N ARG A 103 -3.39 14.72 11.62
CA ARG A 103 -3.09 13.31 11.31
C ARG A 103 -3.73 12.92 9.96
N PRO A 104 -2.97 12.30 9.04
CA PRO A 104 -3.50 11.85 7.74
C PRO A 104 -4.77 11.03 7.90
N LEU A 105 -5.75 11.25 7.01
CA LEU A 105 -6.99 10.47 6.99
C LEU A 105 -6.75 9.06 6.46
N LEU A 106 -5.83 8.92 5.49
CA LEU A 106 -5.41 7.66 4.90
C LEU A 106 -4.14 7.15 5.58
N GLU A 107 -4.11 5.85 5.81
CA GLU A 107 -2.98 5.11 6.37
C GLU A 107 -2.56 4.01 5.38
N GLU A 108 -1.25 3.78 5.26
CA GLU A 108 -0.75 2.65 4.46
C GLU A 108 -1.08 1.34 5.17
N HIS A 109 -1.59 0.40 4.40
CA HIS A 109 -1.91 -0.96 4.85
C HIS A 109 -1.16 -1.97 3.98
N HIS A 110 -0.35 -2.82 4.61
CA HIS A 110 0.42 -3.83 3.91
C HIS A 110 -0.43 -5.08 3.67
N LEU A 111 -0.61 -5.44 2.41
CA LEU A 111 -1.20 -6.71 1.99
C LEU A 111 -0.15 -7.82 1.97
N SER A 112 1.09 -7.48 1.66
CA SER A 112 2.25 -8.36 1.70
C SER A 112 3.49 -7.58 2.11
N TYR A 113 4.43 -8.25 2.78
CA TYR A 113 5.70 -7.67 3.23
C TYR A 113 6.87 -8.33 2.49
N ALA A 114 7.87 -7.52 2.13
CA ALA A 114 9.12 -8.03 1.54
C ALA A 114 9.91 -8.95 2.49
N GLU A 115 9.69 -8.86 3.81
CA GLU A 115 10.31 -9.70 4.82
C GLU A 115 9.33 -10.80 5.25
N GLY A 116 9.53 -12.03 4.77
CA GLY A 116 8.70 -13.15 5.20
C GLY A 116 8.62 -14.35 4.29
N SER A 117 9.42 -14.40 3.21
CA SER A 117 9.59 -15.67 2.52
C SER A 117 10.33 -16.62 3.46
N GLU A 118 9.58 -17.53 4.09
CA GLU A 118 10.22 -18.69 4.73
C GLU A 118 11.11 -19.36 3.69
N ALA A 119 12.38 -19.51 4.04
CA ALA A 119 13.36 -20.19 3.23
C ALA A 119 12.83 -21.62 2.94
N GLY A 120 12.21 -21.82 1.80
CA GLY A 120 11.67 -23.13 1.41
C GLY A 120 10.54 -23.13 0.39
N THR A 121 9.79 -22.05 0.21
CA THR A 121 8.67 -22.03 -0.76
C THR A 121 9.05 -21.50 -2.14
N GLY A 122 10.25 -20.93 -2.31
CA GLY A 122 10.72 -20.41 -3.60
C GLY A 122 9.96 -19.19 -4.13
N GLN A 123 9.02 -18.67 -3.35
CA GLN A 123 8.21 -17.52 -3.71
C GLN A 123 8.88 -16.24 -3.20
N ALA A 124 9.11 -15.28 -4.10
CA ALA A 124 9.65 -13.99 -3.72
C ALA A 124 8.69 -13.25 -2.78
N ALA A 125 9.24 -12.67 -1.71
CA ALA A 125 8.45 -11.81 -0.84
C ALA A 125 8.28 -10.44 -1.51
N HIS A 126 7.05 -10.06 -1.80
CA HIS A 126 6.73 -8.79 -2.45
C HIS A 126 6.10 -7.82 -1.47
N GLU A 127 6.53 -6.57 -1.54
CA GLU A 127 5.89 -5.49 -0.79
C GLU A 127 4.70 -4.96 -1.58
N ILE A 128 3.49 -5.19 -1.05
CA ILE A 128 2.25 -4.69 -1.63
C ILE A 128 1.54 -3.86 -0.56
N THR A 129 1.33 -2.57 -0.83
CA THR A 129 0.63 -1.65 0.07
C THR A 129 -0.52 -0.95 -0.63
N ILE A 130 -1.59 -0.74 0.11
CA ILE A 130 -2.77 0.04 -0.29
C ILE A 130 -3.04 1.14 0.73
N TYR A 131 -3.90 2.10 0.37
CA TYR A 131 -4.41 3.07 1.32
C TYR A 131 -5.77 2.66 1.86
N LEU A 132 -5.91 2.73 3.18
CA LEU A 132 -7.19 2.62 3.88
C LEU A 132 -7.40 3.87 4.74
N CYS A 133 -8.63 4.37 4.81
CA CYS A 133 -8.96 5.38 5.81
C CYS A 133 -8.86 4.75 7.21
N ARG A 134 -8.58 5.56 8.22
CA ARG A 134 -8.39 5.10 9.61
C ARG A 134 -9.53 4.20 10.13
N TRP A 135 -10.76 4.45 9.69
CA TRP A 135 -11.89 3.63 10.07
C TRP A 135 -11.86 2.25 9.41
N CYS A 136 -11.64 2.19 8.09
CA CYS A 136 -11.51 0.93 7.36
C CYS A 136 -10.31 0.13 7.85
N HIS A 137 -9.18 0.79 8.09
CA HIS A 137 -7.96 0.17 8.63
C HIS A 137 -8.21 -0.47 9.99
N ALA A 138 -8.85 0.26 10.91
CA ALA A 138 -9.23 -0.28 12.21
C ALA A 138 -10.23 -1.44 12.11
N LYS A 139 -11.15 -1.42 11.12
CA LYS A 139 -12.09 -2.51 10.88
C LYS A 139 -11.41 -3.78 10.39
N VAL A 140 -10.53 -3.66 9.41
CA VAL A 140 -9.78 -4.80 8.86
C VAL A 140 -8.89 -5.45 9.94
N HIS A 141 -8.25 -4.65 10.80
CA HIS A 141 -7.40 -5.17 11.87
C HIS A 141 -8.14 -5.64 13.12
N GLY A 142 -9.29 -5.08 13.41
CA GLY A 142 -10.02 -5.31 14.67
C GLY A 142 -11.30 -6.15 14.54
N SER A 143 -11.64 -6.60 13.35
CA SER A 143 -12.84 -7.42 13.10
C SER A 143 -12.61 -8.41 11.96
N TRP A 144 -13.66 -9.14 11.58
CA TRP A 144 -13.65 -10.05 10.43
C TRP A 144 -13.90 -9.35 9.08
N ALA A 145 -13.89 -8.01 9.04
CA ALA A 145 -14.13 -7.24 7.83
C ALA A 145 -12.97 -7.42 6.83
N ARG A 146 -13.33 -7.70 5.58
CA ARG A 146 -12.39 -7.84 4.46
C ARG A 146 -12.33 -6.53 3.66
N ILE A 147 -11.29 -6.39 2.85
CA ILE A 147 -11.11 -5.21 2.00
C ILE A 147 -12.20 -5.15 0.93
N ASP A 148 -12.59 -6.30 0.39
CA ASP A 148 -13.60 -6.43 -0.66
C ASP A 148 -15.05 -6.44 -0.14
N ASP A 149 -15.25 -6.37 1.17
CA ASP A 149 -16.60 -6.31 1.72
C ASP A 149 -17.27 -4.97 1.40
N ASP A 150 -18.57 -5.01 1.15
CA ASP A 150 -19.40 -3.81 1.03
C ASP A 150 -19.26 -2.91 2.25
N VAL A 151 -19.02 -1.62 2.00
CA VAL A 151 -18.89 -0.63 3.06
C VAL A 151 -20.20 0.10 3.25
N ASN A 152 -20.77 -0.10 4.42
CA ASN A 152 -21.92 0.65 4.88
C ASN A 152 -21.54 1.42 6.15
N PRO A 153 -20.91 2.51 6.10
CA PRO A 153 -21.51 3.83 6.01
C PRO A 153 -21.00 4.65 4.82
N ASP A 154 -21.72 5.74 4.55
CA ASP A 154 -21.33 6.75 3.57
C ASP A 154 -19.93 7.30 3.85
N PRO A 155 -19.01 7.36 2.86
CA PRO A 155 -17.68 7.93 3.01
C PRO A 155 -17.67 9.37 3.57
N GLU A 156 -18.62 10.22 3.19
CA GLU A 156 -18.74 11.58 3.73
C GLU A 156 -19.04 11.57 5.23
N ALA A 157 -19.87 10.64 5.69
CA ALA A 157 -20.18 10.49 7.12
C ALA A 157 -18.95 10.02 7.91
N ILE A 158 -18.10 9.17 7.31
CA ILE A 158 -16.83 8.75 7.90
C ILE A 158 -15.88 9.95 8.01
N ALA A 159 -15.73 10.73 6.93
CA ALA A 159 -14.88 11.91 6.91
C ALA A 159 -15.30 12.95 7.96
N GLU A 160 -16.60 13.26 8.05
CA GLU A 160 -17.11 14.21 9.03
C GLU A 160 -16.91 13.71 10.48
N ARG A 161 -17.08 12.43 10.72
CA ARG A 161 -16.79 11.83 12.03
C ARG A 161 -15.33 12.00 12.42
N GLU A 162 -14.40 11.74 11.50
CA GLU A 162 -12.97 11.86 11.78
C GLU A 162 -12.55 13.32 11.97
N ARG A 163 -13.08 14.26 11.18
CA ARG A 163 -12.88 15.71 11.39
C ARG A 163 -13.38 16.16 12.76
N ARG A 164 -14.55 15.68 13.18
CA ARG A 164 -15.11 16.01 14.51
C ARG A 164 -14.23 15.45 15.62
N ARG A 165 -13.73 14.23 15.46
CA ARG A 165 -12.83 13.61 16.43
C ARG A 165 -11.49 14.36 16.53
N GLY A 166 -10.93 14.80 15.40
CA GLY A 166 -9.74 15.63 15.36
C GLY A 166 -9.93 16.91 16.17
N ARG A 167 -11.00 17.68 15.89
CA ARG A 167 -11.33 18.89 16.63
C ARG A 167 -11.52 18.66 18.13
N GLN A 168 -12.19 17.59 18.53
CA GLN A 168 -12.34 17.24 19.95
C GLN A 168 -11.00 16.95 20.64
N GLN A 169 -10.05 16.34 19.93
CA GLN A 169 -8.71 16.08 20.46
C GLN A 169 -7.91 17.37 20.61
N GLU A 170 -8.05 18.32 19.68
CA GLU A 170 -7.45 19.66 19.77
C GLU A 170 -8.06 20.49 20.91
N GLU A 171 -9.39 20.49 21.05
CA GLU A 171 -10.12 21.21 22.10
C GLU A 171 -9.84 20.67 23.52
N LEU A 172 -9.55 19.37 23.64
CA LEU A 172 -9.21 18.75 24.93
C LEU A 172 -7.79 19.10 25.39
N GLY A 173 -7.04 19.89 24.60
CA GLY A 173 -5.72 20.41 24.91
C GLY A 173 -4.91 19.36 25.64
N PHE A 174 -4.26 18.45 24.93
CA PHE A 174 -3.32 17.53 25.55
C PHE A 174 -2.12 18.36 26.03
N GLU A 175 -2.27 19.00 27.20
CA GLU A 175 -1.10 19.46 27.94
C GLU A 175 -0.24 18.25 28.23
N SER A 176 0.95 18.21 27.65
CA SER A 176 1.89 17.14 27.95
C SER A 176 2.17 17.14 29.46
N ALA A 177 2.56 16.00 30.01
CA ALA A 177 2.95 15.95 31.42
C ALA A 177 4.09 16.97 31.74
N ALA A 178 4.92 17.32 30.75
CA ALA A 178 5.95 18.34 30.86
C ALA A 178 5.35 19.75 31.08
N ASP A 179 4.33 20.12 30.32
CA ASP A 179 3.68 21.44 30.40
C ASP A 179 3.04 21.67 31.78
N ARG A 180 2.53 20.59 32.41
CA ARG A 180 1.95 20.66 33.77
C ARG A 180 2.97 20.86 34.87
N TYR A 181 4.21 20.43 34.67
CA TYR A 181 5.26 20.58 35.69
C TYR A 181 6.01 21.92 35.62
N ASP A 182 5.95 22.61 34.45
CA ASP A 182 6.58 23.92 34.28
C ASP A 182 5.76 25.08 34.90
N GLU A 183 4.48 24.89 35.27
CA GLU A 183 3.64 25.90 35.93
C GLU A 183 3.74 25.92 37.47
N GLU A 184 4.52 25.03 38.09
CA GLU A 184 4.67 24.94 39.56
C GLU A 184 6.01 25.52 40.11
N GLU A 185 6.79 26.29 39.32
CA GLU A 185 7.98 27.00 39.85
C GLU A 185 7.78 28.51 39.98
#